data_bdb1b950c0022f199a94e0c084ef79ec
#
_entry.id   bdb1b950c0022f199a94e0c084ef79ec
#
_cell.length_a   1.000
_cell.length_b   1.000
_cell.length_c   1.000
_cell.angle_alpha   90.00
_cell.angle_beta   90.00
_cell.angle_gamma   90.00
#
_symmetry.space_group_name_H-M   'P 1'
#
loop_
_entity.id
_entity.type
_entity.pdbx_description
1 polymer ?
#
loop_
_entity_poly.entity_id
_entity_poly.type
_entity_poly.pdbx_seq_one_letter_code
_entity_poly.pdbx_strand_id
1 'polypeptide(L)'
;MESKYVKKTDLELLSTIEKNSIDLVLTDPPYIISRKSGMQAYKDDLEKGGEVDKKYGTKYAITTEFGEWDSSYTIENLEEVINEFYRILRPGGSCIIFFDLWKLETLTNLLSKFSKHRFIEWDKTNPMPVNQ
;
A
#
# COMPACT_ATOMS: atom_id res chain seq x y z
N MET A 1 21.29 13.12 -16.75
CA MET A 1 20.37 12.16 -16.09
C MET A 1 19.18 11.94 -17.01
N GLU A 2 18.90 10.73 -17.34
CA GLU A 2 17.77 10.37 -18.19
C GLU A 2 16.61 9.87 -17.33
N SER A 3 15.40 10.41 -17.53
CA SER A 3 14.18 9.99 -16.83
C SER A 3 13.22 9.33 -17.82
N LYS A 4 12.64 8.22 -17.42
CA LYS A 4 11.69 7.47 -18.23
C LYS A 4 10.41 7.21 -17.43
N TYR A 5 9.28 7.61 -17.99
CA TYR A 5 7.96 7.25 -17.49
C TYR A 5 7.38 6.11 -18.30
N VAL A 6 6.86 5.09 -17.61
CA VAL A 6 6.27 3.91 -18.26
C VAL A 6 4.91 3.61 -17.62
N LYS A 7 3.88 3.46 -18.44
CA LYS A 7 2.56 3.04 -18.01
C LYS A 7 2.43 1.52 -18.16
N LYS A 8 2.73 0.81 -17.08
CA LYS A 8 2.62 -0.67 -16.98
C LYS A 8 2.19 -1.03 -15.56
N THR A 9 1.75 -2.27 -15.35
CA THR A 9 1.64 -2.81 -14.00
C THR A 9 3.02 -2.95 -13.36
N ASP A 10 3.09 -2.98 -12.04
CA ASP A 10 4.34 -3.11 -11.30
C ASP A 10 5.15 -4.34 -11.72
N LEU A 11 4.54 -5.52 -11.74
CA LEU A 11 5.22 -6.76 -12.13
C LEU A 11 5.66 -6.77 -13.60
N GLU A 12 4.85 -6.23 -14.51
CA GLU A 12 5.23 -6.10 -15.92
C GLU A 12 6.47 -5.20 -16.10
N LEU A 13 6.51 -4.07 -15.38
CA LEU A 13 7.66 -3.18 -15.42
C LEU A 13 8.89 -3.83 -14.79
N LEU A 14 8.75 -4.40 -13.59
CA LEU A 14 9.84 -5.01 -12.84
C LEU A 14 10.48 -6.16 -13.60
N SER A 15 9.69 -6.97 -14.33
CA SER A 15 10.21 -8.07 -15.15
C SER A 15 11.14 -7.62 -16.27
N THR A 16 11.06 -6.36 -16.71
CA THR A 16 11.90 -5.78 -17.75
C THR A 16 13.23 -5.22 -17.23
N ILE A 17 13.36 -5.08 -15.91
CA ILE A 17 14.53 -4.51 -15.26
C ILE A 17 15.58 -5.60 -15.01
N GLU A 18 16.82 -5.31 -15.34
CA GLU A 18 17.92 -6.24 -15.16
C GLU A 18 18.25 -6.46 -13.68
N LYS A 19 18.66 -7.67 -13.35
CA LYS A 19 19.13 -8.03 -12.00
C LYS A 19 20.30 -7.15 -11.57
N ASN A 20 20.30 -6.73 -10.30
CA ASN A 20 21.39 -5.95 -9.69
C ASN A 20 21.69 -4.63 -10.41
N SER A 21 20.70 -3.98 -11.00
CA SER A 21 20.87 -2.77 -11.80
C SER A 21 20.36 -1.49 -11.14
N ILE A 22 19.60 -1.59 -10.06
CA ILE A 22 18.92 -0.46 -9.42
C ILE A 22 19.57 -0.12 -8.08
N ASP A 23 19.77 1.18 -7.85
CA ASP A 23 20.36 1.71 -6.62
C ASP A 23 19.33 1.91 -5.52
N LEU A 24 18.13 2.35 -5.90
CA LEU A 24 17.05 2.71 -4.98
C LEU A 24 15.70 2.31 -5.54
N VAL A 25 14.92 1.62 -4.75
CA VAL A 25 13.46 1.48 -4.92
C VAL A 25 12.78 2.38 -3.91
N LEU A 26 11.89 3.23 -4.38
CA LEU A 26 11.02 4.09 -3.55
C LEU A 26 9.58 3.89 -4.00
N THR A 27 8.74 3.40 -3.12
CA THR A 27 7.37 3.04 -3.48
C THR A 27 6.35 3.25 -2.37
N ASP A 28 5.14 3.54 -2.77
CA ASP A 28 3.95 3.62 -1.93
C ASP A 28 2.92 2.62 -2.48
N PRO A 29 3.02 1.34 -2.13
CA PRO A 29 2.12 0.32 -2.66
C PRO A 29 0.72 0.48 -2.10
N PRO A 30 -0.30 -0.12 -2.76
CA PRO A 30 -1.64 -0.18 -2.19
C PRO A 30 -1.60 -0.83 -0.82
N TYR A 31 -2.25 -0.18 0.16
CA TYR A 31 -2.36 -0.78 1.47
C TYR A 31 -3.37 -1.92 1.41
N ILE A 32 -2.93 -3.11 1.79
CA ILE A 32 -3.79 -4.29 1.85
C ILE A 32 -4.78 -4.06 2.99
N ILE A 33 -5.92 -3.49 2.66
CA ILE A 33 -6.92 -3.06 3.63
C ILE A 33 -7.73 -4.27 4.09
N SER A 34 -7.38 -4.81 5.22
CA SER A 34 -8.21 -5.80 5.90
C SER A 34 -9.19 -5.18 6.89
N ARG A 35 -9.14 -3.88 7.14
CA ARG A 35 -10.12 -3.17 7.96
C ARG A 35 -11.18 -2.57 7.06
N LYS A 36 -12.40 -3.07 7.20
CA LYS A 36 -13.58 -2.31 6.79
C LYS A 36 -13.50 -0.99 7.54
N SER A 37 -13.37 0.13 6.84
CA SER A 37 -13.53 1.43 7.47
C SER A 37 -14.91 1.44 8.17
N GLY A 38 -15.06 2.20 9.24
CA GLY A 38 -16.37 2.30 9.90
C GLY A 38 -17.52 2.60 8.93
N MET A 39 -17.20 3.26 7.81
CA MET A 39 -18.11 3.58 6.72
C MET A 39 -18.46 2.35 5.85
N GLN A 40 -17.53 1.39 5.68
CA GLN A 40 -17.82 0.15 4.98
C GLN A 40 -18.66 -0.80 5.85
N ALA A 41 -18.38 -0.85 7.15
CA ALA A 41 -19.22 -1.58 8.11
C ALA A 41 -20.64 -1.01 8.12
N TYR A 42 -20.77 0.32 8.06
CA TYR A 42 -22.07 1.00 7.97
C TYR A 42 -22.85 0.67 6.69
N LYS A 43 -22.16 0.61 5.54
CA LYS A 43 -22.78 0.18 4.26
C LYS A 43 -23.23 -1.28 4.32
N ASP A 44 -22.41 -2.15 4.89
CA ASP A 44 -22.73 -3.57 5.03
C ASP A 44 -23.94 -3.78 5.96
N ASP A 45 -24.07 -2.96 7.01
CA ASP A 45 -25.21 -3.00 7.93
C ASP A 45 -26.51 -2.48 7.28
N LEU A 46 -26.42 -1.46 6.42
CA LEU A 46 -27.54 -0.97 5.61
C LEU A 46 -28.03 -2.03 4.62
N GLU A 47 -27.11 -2.72 3.94
CA GLU A 47 -27.46 -3.79 3.00
C GLU A 47 -28.09 -5.01 3.70
N LYS A 48 -27.75 -5.22 4.97
CA LYS A 48 -28.33 -6.28 5.81
C LYS A 48 -29.65 -5.89 6.49
N GLY A 49 -30.18 -4.70 6.22
CA GLY A 49 -31.47 -4.24 6.76
C GLY A 49 -31.42 -3.73 8.20
N GLY A 50 -30.24 -3.34 8.68
CA GLY A 50 -30.11 -2.67 9.98
C GLY A 50 -30.76 -1.30 9.97
N GLU A 51 -31.52 -0.97 11.05
CA GLU A 51 -32.05 0.37 11.26
C GLU A 51 -30.89 1.33 11.59
N VAL A 52 -30.62 2.23 10.67
CA VAL A 52 -29.62 3.27 10.85
C VAL A 52 -30.33 4.63 10.88
N ASP A 53 -29.96 5.45 11.84
CA ASP A 53 -30.49 6.80 11.96
C ASP A 53 -30.06 7.65 10.74
N LYS A 54 -31.00 7.82 9.80
CA LYS A 54 -30.80 8.49 8.50
C LYS A 54 -30.40 9.97 8.62
N LYS A 55 -30.40 10.54 9.82
CA LYS A 55 -30.23 11.97 10.03
C LYS A 55 -28.78 12.45 9.85
N TYR A 56 -27.79 11.56 10.00
CA TYR A 56 -26.36 11.92 9.98
C TYR A 56 -25.54 11.24 8.89
N GLY A 57 -26.07 10.25 8.19
CA GLY A 57 -25.30 9.35 7.35
C GLY A 57 -24.92 9.86 5.96
N THR A 58 -25.69 10.80 5.39
CA THR A 58 -25.51 11.16 3.96
C THR A 58 -24.74 12.45 3.71
N LYS A 59 -24.57 13.30 4.71
CA LYS A 59 -23.99 14.63 4.52
C LYS A 59 -22.46 14.66 4.56
N TYR A 60 -21.81 13.60 5.03
CA TYR A 60 -20.35 13.52 5.21
C TYR A 60 -19.72 12.24 4.66
N ALA A 61 -20.45 11.50 3.84
CA ALA A 61 -19.87 10.33 3.18
C ALA A 61 -18.91 10.79 2.06
N ILE A 62 -17.67 11.01 2.41
CA ILE A 62 -16.60 11.08 1.40
C ILE A 62 -16.38 9.66 0.92
N THR A 63 -16.96 9.34 -0.23
CA THR A 63 -16.66 8.10 -0.94
C THR A 63 -15.28 8.27 -1.54
N THR A 64 -14.25 7.82 -0.85
CA THR A 64 -12.95 7.66 -1.47
C THR A 64 -13.04 6.40 -2.32
N GLU A 65 -13.37 6.57 -3.59
CA GLU A 65 -13.25 5.48 -4.56
C GLU A 65 -11.76 5.24 -4.79
N PHE A 66 -11.20 4.32 -4.02
CA PHE A 66 -9.95 3.68 -4.41
C PHE A 66 -10.26 2.86 -5.66
N GLY A 67 -9.50 3.04 -6.73
CA GLY A 67 -9.74 2.34 -7.99
C GLY A 67 -9.78 0.82 -7.83
N GLU A 68 -10.38 0.11 -8.79
CA GLU A 68 -10.51 -1.36 -8.76
C GLU A 68 -9.19 -2.10 -8.48
N TRP A 69 -8.06 -1.50 -8.84
CA TRP A 69 -6.72 -2.03 -8.61
C TRP A 69 -6.33 -2.13 -7.13
N ASP A 70 -6.91 -1.30 -6.26
CA ASP A 70 -6.60 -1.27 -4.82
C ASP A 70 -7.34 -2.38 -4.07
N SER A 71 -8.53 -2.74 -4.52
CA SER A 71 -9.36 -3.78 -3.88
C SER A 71 -8.91 -5.20 -4.19
N SER A 72 -8.15 -5.40 -5.28
CA SER A 72 -7.66 -6.70 -5.71
C SER A 72 -6.21 -7.00 -5.30
N TYR A 73 -5.51 -6.04 -4.69
CA TYR A 73 -4.13 -6.22 -4.27
C TYR A 73 -4.03 -7.08 -3.01
N THR A 74 -3.29 -8.18 -3.09
CA THR A 74 -3.16 -9.17 -2.03
C THR A 74 -1.76 -9.19 -1.41
N ILE A 75 -1.60 -9.89 -0.28
CA ILE A 75 -0.30 -10.11 0.35
C ILE A 75 0.63 -10.87 -0.59
N GLU A 76 0.10 -11.83 -1.33
CA GLU A 76 0.84 -12.61 -2.32
C GLU A 76 1.38 -11.72 -3.44
N ASN A 77 0.59 -10.77 -3.92
CA ASN A 77 1.04 -9.78 -4.91
C ASN A 77 2.17 -8.91 -4.35
N LEU A 78 2.05 -8.47 -3.12
CA LEU A 78 3.10 -7.69 -2.45
C LEU A 78 4.39 -8.50 -2.28
N GLU A 79 4.29 -9.77 -1.93
CA GLU A 79 5.43 -10.68 -1.81
C GLU A 79 6.16 -10.83 -3.14
N GLU A 80 5.44 -11.04 -4.23
CA GLU A 80 6.03 -11.13 -5.58
C GLU A 80 6.76 -9.85 -5.96
N VAL A 81 6.15 -8.69 -5.70
CA VAL A 81 6.75 -7.39 -5.98
C VAL A 81 8.00 -7.16 -5.13
N ILE A 82 7.98 -7.49 -3.85
CA ILE A 82 9.14 -7.38 -2.97
C ILE A 82 10.27 -8.31 -3.40
N ASN A 83 9.96 -9.52 -3.84
CA ASN A 83 10.96 -10.44 -4.39
C ASN A 83 11.62 -9.85 -5.65
N GLU A 84 10.85 -9.19 -6.51
CA GLU A 84 11.40 -8.47 -7.66
C GLU A 84 12.26 -7.26 -7.24
N PHE A 85 11.86 -6.50 -6.22
CA PHE A 85 12.70 -5.42 -5.68
C PHE A 85 14.05 -5.95 -5.21
N TYR A 86 14.05 -7.08 -4.52
CA TYR A 86 15.28 -7.72 -4.08
C TYR A 86 16.16 -8.15 -5.26
N ARG A 87 15.55 -8.67 -6.33
CA ARG A 87 16.26 -9.11 -7.53
C ARG A 87 16.94 -7.96 -8.28
N ILE A 88 16.22 -6.85 -8.48
CA ILE A 88 16.72 -5.72 -9.28
C ILE A 88 17.68 -4.81 -8.52
N LEU A 89 17.59 -4.74 -7.20
CA LEU A 89 18.50 -3.95 -6.41
C LEU A 89 19.91 -4.53 -6.42
N ARG A 90 20.88 -3.67 -6.69
CA ARG A 90 22.28 -4.06 -6.55
C ARG A 90 22.64 -4.33 -5.09
N PRO A 91 23.72 -5.09 -4.81
CA PRO A 91 24.26 -5.19 -3.45
C PRO A 91 24.57 -3.80 -2.88
N GLY A 92 24.07 -3.52 -1.67
CA GLY A 92 24.15 -2.19 -1.04
C GLY A 92 23.10 -1.19 -1.49
N GLY A 93 22.22 -1.55 -2.41
CA GLY A 93 21.06 -0.75 -2.79
C GLY A 93 20.00 -0.68 -1.67
N SER A 94 19.11 0.28 -1.75
CA SER A 94 18.09 0.54 -0.73
C SER A 94 16.68 0.39 -1.28
N CYS A 95 15.77 -0.13 -0.46
CA CYS A 95 14.35 -0.17 -0.73
C CYS A 95 13.60 0.60 0.36
N ILE A 96 12.85 1.63 -0.03
CA ILE A 96 12.02 2.45 0.85
C ILE A 96 10.57 2.23 0.47
N ILE A 97 9.78 1.74 1.42
CA ILE A 97 8.37 1.41 1.22
C ILE A 97 7.55 2.20 2.23
N PHE A 98 6.65 3.04 1.75
CA PHE A 98 5.59 3.60 2.58
C PHE A 98 4.56 2.51 2.88
N PHE A 99 4.20 2.37 4.14
CA PHE A 99 3.27 1.30 4.51
C PHE A 99 2.42 1.67 5.73
N ASP A 100 1.35 0.89 5.94
CA ASP A 100 0.47 1.05 7.08
C ASP A 100 1.16 0.58 8.37
N LEU A 101 1.20 1.44 9.37
CA LEU A 101 1.77 1.16 10.69
C LEU A 101 1.21 -0.14 11.30
N TRP A 102 -0.08 -0.39 11.12
CA TRP A 102 -0.76 -1.54 11.70
C TRP A 102 -0.39 -2.89 11.06
N LYS A 103 0.33 -2.86 9.94
CA LYS A 103 0.75 -4.04 9.17
C LYS A 103 2.26 -4.18 9.02
N LEU A 104 3.02 -3.47 9.84
CA LEU A 104 4.49 -3.50 9.78
C LEU A 104 5.06 -4.89 10.05
N GLU A 105 4.42 -5.70 10.89
CA GLU A 105 4.84 -7.09 11.12
C GLU A 105 4.79 -7.90 9.82
N THR A 106 3.68 -7.81 9.09
CA THR A 106 3.54 -8.48 7.79
C THR A 106 4.62 -8.03 6.82
N LEU A 107 4.82 -6.71 6.68
CA LEU A 107 5.85 -6.17 5.81
C LEU A 107 7.25 -6.62 6.21
N THR A 108 7.57 -6.60 7.50
CA THR A 108 8.88 -7.02 8.01
C THR A 108 9.17 -8.48 7.66
N ASN A 109 8.17 -9.35 7.77
CA ASN A 109 8.30 -10.75 7.38
C ASN A 109 8.57 -10.91 5.88
N LEU A 110 7.90 -10.14 5.04
CA LEU A 110 8.13 -10.14 3.59
C LEU A 110 9.52 -9.61 3.21
N LEU A 111 10.07 -8.71 4.01
CA LEU A 111 11.41 -8.12 3.82
C LEU A 111 12.55 -8.97 4.40
N SER A 112 12.29 -10.19 4.85
CA SER A 112 13.26 -11.04 5.54
C SER A 112 14.55 -11.32 4.75
N LYS A 113 14.52 -11.23 3.44
CA LYS A 113 15.70 -11.40 2.55
C LYS A 113 16.67 -10.22 2.62
N PHE A 114 16.21 -9.04 3.04
CA PHE A 114 17.06 -7.87 3.17
C PHE A 114 17.90 -7.95 4.44
N SER A 115 19.17 -7.57 4.35
CA SER A 115 20.12 -7.73 5.47
C SER A 115 19.89 -6.77 6.62
N LYS A 116 19.31 -5.60 6.35
CA LYS A 116 19.04 -4.56 7.35
C LYS A 116 17.67 -3.93 7.15
N HIS A 117 16.93 -3.79 8.24
CA HIS A 117 15.66 -3.08 8.26
C HIS A 117 15.77 -1.86 9.17
N ARG A 118 15.17 -0.77 8.75
CA ARG A 118 15.01 0.44 9.54
C ARG A 118 13.60 0.96 9.40
N PHE A 119 13.04 1.41 10.50
CA PHE A 119 11.78 2.12 10.53
C PHE A 119 12.06 3.63 10.48
N ILE A 120 11.34 4.34 9.63
CA ILE A 120 11.40 5.79 9.49
C ILE A 120 9.98 6.32 9.64
N GLU A 121 9.77 7.19 10.59
CA GLU A 121 8.49 7.86 10.79
C GLU A 121 8.46 9.17 10.00
N TRP A 122 7.40 9.34 9.21
CA TRP A 122 7.13 10.60 8.55
C TRP A 122 6.05 11.37 9.32
N ASP A 123 6.47 12.33 10.12
CA ASP A 123 5.59 13.21 10.87
C ASP A 123 5.10 14.37 9.99
N LYS A 124 3.80 14.44 9.78
CA LYS A 124 3.17 15.49 8.98
C LYS A 124 2.76 16.65 9.87
N THR A 125 3.17 17.85 9.52
CA THR A 125 2.78 19.07 10.23
C THR A 125 1.30 19.44 10.09
N ASN A 126 0.64 18.90 9.06
CA ASN A 126 -0.80 19.07 8.81
C ASN A 126 -1.43 17.73 8.45
N PRO A 127 -1.54 16.79 9.40
CA PRO A 127 -2.16 15.51 9.13
C PRO A 127 -3.65 15.68 8.83
N MET A 128 -4.15 14.89 7.88
CA MET A 128 -5.60 14.77 7.70
C MET A 128 -6.23 14.27 9.00
N PRO A 129 -7.37 14.83 9.43
CA PRO A 129 -8.05 14.32 10.60
C PRO A 129 -8.42 12.86 10.39
N VAL A 130 -7.84 12.01 11.22
CA VAL A 130 -8.23 10.61 11.29
C VAL A 130 -9.42 10.55 12.25
N ASN A 131 -10.57 10.18 11.76
CA ASN A 131 -11.70 9.86 12.63
C ASN A 131 -11.29 8.67 13.50
N GLN A 132 -11.11 8.98 14.74
CA GLN A 132 -10.93 7.95 15.77
C GLN A 132 -12.22 7.24 16.06
#